data_40b5288520290253875d87d88c7a1889
#
_entry.id   40b5288520290253875d87d88c7a1889
#
_cell.length_a   1.000
_cell.length_b   1.000
_cell.length_c   1.000
_cell.angle_alpha   90.00
_cell.angle_beta   90.00
_cell.angle_gamma   90.00
#
_symmetry.space_group_name_H-M   'P 1'
#
loop_
_entity.id
_entity.type
_entity.pdbx_description
1 polymer ?
#
loop_
_entity_poly.entity_id
_entity_poly.type
_entity_poly.pdbx_seq_one_letter_code
_entity_poly.pdbx_strand_id
1 'polypeptide(L)'
;MEGELMAEDDLMKVKVCFIGDAGVGKTSLIKRFVLDVFDDRYIATIGTKVTKKIVEVDGSGGQAKVMMLVWDIMGQKGFRELLREAYFFGAHGAVAVCDMTNKESLEELRYWIKALTDVAGDVPIVFAGNKADLENERVVKEQDLQDLASKYKGKSFLTSAKTGKDVETVFKELALAMAERMKT
;
A
#
# COMPACT_ATOMS: atom_id res chain seq x y z
N MET A 1 1.34 -15.67 -37.48
CA MET A 1 1.22 -15.55 -36.01
C MET A 1 2.41 -14.71 -35.55
N GLU A 2 2.27 -13.41 -35.64
CA GLU A 2 3.26 -12.44 -35.16
C GLU A 2 2.95 -12.18 -33.70
N GLY A 3 3.78 -12.75 -32.80
CA GLY A 3 3.78 -12.37 -31.41
C GLY A 3 4.40 -10.98 -31.32
N GLU A 4 3.57 -9.97 -31.05
CA GLU A 4 4.05 -8.63 -30.70
C GLU A 4 5.03 -8.74 -29.54
N LEU A 5 6.31 -8.63 -29.83
CA LEU A 5 7.33 -8.23 -28.89
C LEU A 5 7.00 -6.79 -28.46
N MET A 6 6.12 -6.66 -27.46
CA MET A 6 5.87 -5.40 -26.81
C MET A 6 7.20 -4.89 -26.26
N ALA A 7 7.60 -3.70 -26.68
CA ALA A 7 8.86 -3.08 -26.29
C ALA A 7 8.92 -2.97 -24.75
N GLU A 8 10.05 -3.35 -24.13
CA GLU A 8 10.34 -3.18 -22.69
C GLU A 8 10.28 -1.70 -22.27
N ASP A 9 10.20 -0.76 -23.22
CA ASP A 9 10.21 0.68 -23.00
C ASP A 9 8.90 1.26 -22.41
N ASP A 10 7.78 0.49 -22.42
CA ASP A 10 6.50 0.96 -21.87
C ASP A 10 6.24 0.49 -20.43
N LEU A 11 7.16 -0.24 -19.80
CA LEU A 11 6.99 -0.78 -18.46
C LEU A 11 7.49 0.20 -17.39
N MET A 12 6.54 0.88 -16.75
CA MET A 12 6.81 1.81 -15.68
C MET A 12 7.24 1.07 -14.41
N LYS A 13 8.45 1.31 -13.90
CA LYS A 13 8.98 0.68 -12.69
C LYS A 13 8.84 1.61 -11.50
N VAL A 14 8.12 1.18 -10.45
CA VAL A 14 7.83 2.01 -9.27
C VAL A 14 8.15 1.28 -7.97
N LYS A 15 8.67 2.02 -6.99
CA LYS A 15 8.84 1.56 -5.61
C LYS A 15 7.60 1.93 -4.81
N VAL A 16 6.96 0.95 -4.19
CA VAL A 16 5.77 1.12 -3.34
C VAL A 16 6.09 0.65 -1.93
N CYS A 17 5.83 1.50 -0.93
CA CYS A 17 6.02 1.16 0.48
C CYS A 17 4.68 0.88 1.16
N PHE A 18 4.60 -0.25 1.89
CA PHE A 18 3.48 -0.52 2.80
C PHE A 18 3.85 -0.01 4.19
N ILE A 19 3.10 0.98 4.68
CA ILE A 19 3.34 1.64 5.96
C ILE A 19 2.19 1.42 6.94
N GLY A 20 2.49 1.46 8.22
CA GLY A 20 1.56 1.23 9.32
C GLY A 20 2.17 0.34 10.39
N ASP A 21 1.51 0.25 11.53
CA ASP A 21 1.98 -0.46 12.71
C ASP A 21 2.12 -1.98 12.50
N ALA A 22 2.82 -2.63 13.41
CA ALA A 22 2.92 -4.09 13.44
C ALA A 22 1.53 -4.71 13.62
N GLY A 23 1.26 -5.82 12.94
CA GLY A 23 0.02 -6.58 13.08
C GLY A 23 -1.21 -6.02 12.35
N VAL A 24 -1.13 -4.87 11.66
CA VAL A 24 -2.27 -4.32 10.88
C VAL A 24 -2.57 -5.13 9.61
N GLY A 25 -1.65 -5.99 9.16
CA GLY A 25 -1.86 -6.89 8.03
C GLY A 25 -1.19 -6.46 6.73
N LYS A 26 -0.14 -5.62 6.75
CA LYS A 26 0.62 -5.23 5.55
C LYS A 26 1.10 -6.43 4.75
N THR A 27 1.84 -7.33 5.39
CA THR A 27 2.35 -8.58 4.80
C THR A 27 1.20 -9.44 4.25
N SER A 28 0.11 -9.54 4.98
CA SER A 28 -1.06 -10.34 4.56
C SER A 28 -1.74 -9.78 3.32
N LEU A 29 -1.88 -8.45 3.21
CA LEU A 29 -2.41 -7.79 2.01
C LEU A 29 -1.50 -8.02 0.80
N ILE A 30 -0.18 -7.92 0.97
CA ILE A 30 0.80 -8.17 -0.08
C ILE A 30 0.75 -9.63 -0.54
N LYS A 31 0.73 -10.58 0.39
CA LYS A 31 0.61 -12.02 0.07
C LYS A 31 -0.70 -12.33 -0.64
N ARG A 32 -1.82 -11.76 -0.20
CA ARG A 32 -3.12 -11.93 -0.87
C ARG A 32 -3.07 -11.43 -2.31
N PHE A 33 -2.52 -10.24 -2.53
CA PHE A 33 -2.43 -9.67 -3.87
C PHE A 33 -1.49 -10.42 -4.81
N VAL A 34 -0.32 -10.84 -4.31
CA VAL A 34 0.72 -11.45 -5.14
C VAL A 34 0.51 -12.95 -5.36
N LEU A 35 0.10 -13.67 -4.31
CA LEU A 35 0.05 -15.15 -4.27
C LEU A 35 -1.38 -15.70 -4.11
N ASP A 36 -2.36 -14.84 -3.86
CA ASP A 36 -3.74 -15.20 -3.52
C ASP A 36 -3.84 -16.17 -2.32
N VAL A 37 -3.01 -15.96 -1.30
CA VAL A 37 -2.99 -16.77 -0.07
C VAL A 37 -3.18 -15.91 1.16
N PHE A 38 -3.77 -16.51 2.21
CA PHE A 38 -3.90 -15.93 3.54
C PHE A 38 -3.47 -16.95 4.59
N ASP A 39 -2.75 -16.51 5.61
CA ASP A 39 -2.33 -17.31 6.76
C ASP A 39 -2.75 -16.58 8.03
N ASP A 40 -3.55 -17.22 8.87
CA ASP A 40 -4.04 -16.64 10.14
C ASP A 40 -2.93 -16.45 11.19
N ARG A 41 -1.79 -17.11 11.00
CA ARG A 41 -0.67 -16.98 11.93
C ARG A 41 0.01 -15.64 11.79
N TYR A 42 0.09 -14.91 12.88
CA TYR A 42 0.90 -13.70 12.94
C TYR A 42 2.38 -14.05 13.01
N ILE A 43 3.12 -13.62 12.02
CA ILE A 43 4.59 -13.70 12.00
C ILE A 43 5.10 -12.27 11.84
N ALA A 44 5.88 -11.80 12.82
CA ALA A 44 6.47 -10.47 12.75
C ALA A 44 7.43 -10.36 11.56
N THR A 45 7.29 -9.29 10.77
CA THR A 45 8.23 -8.98 9.69
C THR A 45 9.54 -8.49 10.31
N ILE A 46 10.65 -9.16 9.99
CA ILE A 46 11.99 -8.77 10.41
C ILE A 46 12.67 -8.12 9.19
N GLY A 47 13.02 -6.85 9.31
CA GLY A 47 13.63 -6.10 8.22
C GLY A 47 12.63 -5.68 7.14
N THR A 48 12.98 -5.90 5.89
CA THR A 48 12.17 -5.55 4.71
C THR A 48 12.16 -6.69 3.72
N LYS A 49 10.98 -6.99 3.19
CA LYS A 49 10.81 -7.93 2.08
C LYS A 49 10.36 -7.16 0.84
N VAL A 50 11.02 -7.40 -0.29
CA VAL A 50 10.62 -6.81 -1.58
C VAL A 50 9.98 -7.87 -2.46
N THR A 51 8.82 -7.55 -3.00
CA THR A 51 8.07 -8.42 -3.91
C THR A 51 7.73 -7.65 -5.18
N LYS A 52 7.80 -8.32 -6.33
CA LYS A 52 7.49 -7.72 -7.64
C LYS A 52 6.12 -8.17 -8.13
N LYS A 53 5.32 -7.24 -8.63
CA LYS A 53 4.04 -7.52 -9.33
C LYS A 53 3.84 -6.51 -10.45
N ILE A 54 3.36 -6.98 -11.61
CA ILE A 54 2.93 -6.11 -12.71
C ILE A 54 1.42 -5.90 -12.60
N VAL A 55 0.99 -4.65 -12.69
CA VAL A 55 -0.40 -4.22 -12.67
C VAL A 55 -0.71 -3.47 -13.95
N GLU A 56 -1.79 -3.83 -14.61
CA GLU A 56 -2.31 -3.10 -15.77
C GLU A 56 -3.41 -2.14 -15.31
N VAL A 57 -3.32 -0.90 -15.73
CA VAL A 57 -4.29 0.16 -15.39
C VAL A 57 -4.67 0.95 -16.63
N ASP A 58 -5.93 1.38 -16.67
CA ASP A 58 -6.48 2.25 -17.70
C ASP A 58 -6.60 3.66 -17.13
N GLY A 59 -5.72 4.56 -17.56
CA GLY A 59 -5.71 5.95 -17.13
C GLY A 59 -6.14 6.91 -18.26
N SER A 60 -6.18 8.21 -17.95
CA SER A 60 -6.52 9.28 -18.91
C SER A 60 -5.62 9.32 -20.15
N GLY A 61 -4.42 8.75 -20.06
CA GLY A 61 -3.45 8.63 -21.16
C GLY A 61 -3.41 7.26 -21.83
N GLY A 62 -4.44 6.41 -21.64
CA GLY A 62 -4.52 5.05 -22.18
C GLY A 62 -4.03 3.99 -21.20
N GLN A 63 -3.88 2.76 -21.69
CA GLN A 63 -3.43 1.63 -20.91
C GLN A 63 -1.95 1.75 -20.51
N ALA A 64 -1.65 1.46 -19.26
CA ALA A 64 -0.28 1.46 -18.73
C ALA A 64 0.02 0.16 -17.98
N LYS A 65 1.25 -0.35 -18.13
CA LYS A 65 1.78 -1.46 -17.35
C LYS A 65 2.73 -0.94 -16.28
N VAL A 66 2.38 -1.18 -15.02
CA VAL A 66 3.15 -0.70 -13.87
C VAL A 66 3.79 -1.88 -13.15
N MET A 67 5.11 -1.96 -13.16
CA MET A 67 5.86 -2.92 -12.35
C MET A 67 6.07 -2.33 -10.97
N MET A 68 5.33 -2.84 -10.00
CA MET A 68 5.44 -2.44 -8.60
C MET A 68 6.50 -3.29 -7.90
N LEU A 69 7.53 -2.64 -7.36
CA LEU A 69 8.45 -3.20 -6.37
C LEU A 69 7.85 -2.87 -4.99
N VAL A 70 7.15 -3.83 -4.42
CA VAL A 70 6.40 -3.68 -3.17
C VAL A 70 7.31 -3.98 -1.98
N TRP A 71 7.54 -2.98 -1.15
CA TRP A 71 8.37 -3.04 0.05
C TRP A 71 7.47 -3.27 1.27
N ASP A 72 7.50 -4.50 1.80
CA ASP A 72 6.88 -4.87 3.06
C ASP A 72 7.79 -4.45 4.21
N ILE A 73 7.48 -3.36 4.86
CA ILE A 73 8.31 -2.73 5.88
C ILE A 73 7.85 -3.17 7.27
N MET A 74 8.83 -3.48 8.12
CA MET A 74 8.60 -3.78 9.54
C MET A 74 7.81 -2.66 10.21
N GLY A 75 6.67 -3.03 10.83
CA GLY A 75 5.75 -2.06 11.46
C GLY A 75 6.10 -1.67 12.91
N GLN A 76 7.29 -1.98 13.38
CA GLN A 76 7.71 -1.63 14.74
C GLN A 76 8.09 -0.16 14.83
N LYS A 77 7.47 0.57 15.76
CA LYS A 77 7.63 2.04 15.92
C LYS A 77 9.08 2.46 16.14
N GLY A 78 9.85 1.68 16.91
CA GLY A 78 11.26 1.99 17.19
C GLY A 78 12.18 1.97 15.97
N PHE A 79 11.81 1.25 14.91
CA PHE A 79 12.60 1.21 13.67
C PHE A 79 12.16 2.23 12.62
N ARG A 80 10.97 2.83 12.77
CA ARG A 80 10.46 3.85 11.84
C ARG A 80 11.43 5.01 11.68
N GLU A 81 11.90 5.57 12.78
CA GLU A 81 12.84 6.70 12.78
C GLU A 81 14.26 6.29 12.36
N LEU A 82 14.70 5.14 12.83
CA LEU A 82 16.07 4.66 12.58
C LEU A 82 16.33 4.30 11.12
N LEU A 83 15.34 3.71 10.44
CA LEU A 83 15.51 3.14 9.11
C LEU A 83 14.70 3.88 8.02
N ARG A 84 14.09 5.03 8.34
CA ARG A 84 13.22 5.77 7.40
C ARG A 84 13.91 6.11 6.08
N GLU A 85 15.16 6.58 6.13
CA GLU A 85 15.94 6.89 4.94
C GLU A 85 16.12 5.67 4.03
N ALA A 86 16.51 4.53 4.61
CA ALA A 86 16.71 3.30 3.85
C ALA A 86 15.42 2.76 3.23
N TYR A 87 14.28 2.91 3.93
CA TYR A 87 13.02 2.36 3.48
C TYR A 87 12.31 3.26 2.47
N PHE A 88 12.32 4.58 2.70
CA PHE A 88 11.47 5.51 1.96
C PHE A 88 12.18 6.23 0.82
N PHE A 89 13.52 6.23 0.80
CA PHE A 89 14.26 6.84 -0.31
C PHE A 89 13.84 6.24 -1.66
N GLY A 90 13.47 7.12 -2.59
CA GLY A 90 13.02 6.72 -3.94
C GLY A 90 11.64 6.05 -3.98
N ALA A 91 10.83 6.14 -2.94
CA ALA A 91 9.44 5.67 -3.00
C ALA A 91 8.63 6.55 -3.96
N HIS A 92 7.83 5.91 -4.82
CA HIS A 92 6.94 6.56 -5.78
C HIS A 92 5.49 6.63 -5.29
N GLY A 93 5.16 5.84 -4.28
CA GLY A 93 3.86 5.80 -3.65
C GLY A 93 3.82 4.88 -2.45
N ALA A 94 2.72 4.92 -1.69
CA ALA A 94 2.55 4.09 -0.51
C ALA A 94 1.11 3.61 -0.31
N VAL A 95 0.99 2.46 0.36
CA VAL A 95 -0.26 2.01 0.98
C VAL A 95 -0.15 2.20 2.48
N ALA A 96 -1.00 3.06 3.05
CA ALA A 96 -1.11 3.29 4.48
C ALA A 96 -2.17 2.36 5.08
N VAL A 97 -1.74 1.42 5.91
CA VAL A 97 -2.60 0.36 6.44
C VAL A 97 -2.87 0.56 7.93
N CYS A 98 -4.15 0.58 8.30
CA CYS A 98 -4.58 0.45 9.69
C CYS A 98 -5.45 -0.80 9.87
N ASP A 99 -5.62 -1.21 11.12
CA ASP A 99 -6.49 -2.29 11.55
C ASP A 99 -7.82 -1.69 12.04
N MET A 100 -8.94 -2.06 11.39
CA MET A 100 -10.28 -1.53 11.75
C MET A 100 -10.73 -1.94 13.15
N THR A 101 -10.04 -2.90 13.78
CA THR A 101 -10.29 -3.34 15.15
C THR A 101 -9.36 -2.65 16.18
N ASN A 102 -8.49 -1.73 15.71
CA ASN A 102 -7.52 -1.03 16.57
C ASN A 102 -7.42 0.46 16.21
N LYS A 103 -8.00 1.30 17.06
CA LYS A 103 -8.03 2.75 16.84
C LYS A 103 -6.64 3.40 16.86
N GLU A 104 -5.74 2.92 17.72
CA GLU A 104 -4.36 3.42 17.79
C GLU A 104 -3.63 3.28 16.45
N SER A 105 -3.86 2.17 15.73
CA SER A 105 -3.23 1.94 14.44
C SER A 105 -3.63 2.98 13.37
N LEU A 106 -4.85 3.53 13.43
CA LEU A 106 -5.29 4.65 12.59
C LEU A 106 -4.59 5.95 12.98
N GLU A 107 -4.49 6.23 14.28
CA GLU A 107 -3.87 7.45 14.80
C GLU A 107 -2.38 7.50 14.46
N GLU A 108 -1.69 6.38 14.55
CA GLU A 108 -0.27 6.21 14.23
C GLU A 108 0.06 6.37 12.74
N LEU A 109 -0.92 6.22 11.84
CA LEU A 109 -0.68 6.45 10.40
C LEU A 109 -0.13 7.84 10.11
N ARG A 110 -0.48 8.86 10.89
CA ARG A 110 0.03 10.23 10.71
C ARG A 110 1.56 10.29 10.86
N TYR A 111 2.10 9.52 11.81
CA TYR A 111 3.55 9.46 12.02
C TYR A 111 4.25 8.66 10.93
N TRP A 112 3.61 7.58 10.45
CA TRP A 112 4.12 6.81 9.32
C TRP A 112 4.16 7.63 8.03
N ILE A 113 3.09 8.37 7.75
CA ILE A 113 3.00 9.24 6.57
C ILE A 113 4.02 10.36 6.66
N LYS A 114 4.18 10.98 7.84
CA LYS A 114 5.19 12.01 8.03
C LYS A 114 6.59 11.47 7.77
N ALA A 115 6.95 10.31 8.32
CA ALA A 115 8.24 9.67 8.09
C ALA A 115 8.49 9.37 6.61
N LEU A 116 7.46 8.93 5.87
CA LEU A 116 7.53 8.73 4.43
C LEU A 116 7.75 10.04 3.68
N THR A 117 6.93 11.05 3.95
CA THR A 117 6.95 12.32 3.19
C THR A 117 8.17 13.17 3.49
N ASP A 118 8.76 13.06 4.68
CA ASP A 118 10.03 13.72 5.03
C ASP A 118 11.18 13.22 4.14
N VAL A 119 11.12 11.98 3.63
CA VAL A 119 12.18 11.36 2.81
C VAL A 119 11.80 11.31 1.33
N ALA A 120 10.60 10.83 1.01
CA ALA A 120 10.15 10.61 -0.38
C ALA A 120 9.48 11.85 -1.00
N GLY A 121 9.16 12.85 -0.18
CA GLY A 121 8.38 14.02 -0.61
C GLY A 121 6.89 13.70 -0.72
N ASP A 122 6.17 14.54 -1.49
CA ASP A 122 4.75 14.36 -1.75
C ASP A 122 4.54 13.26 -2.78
N VAL A 123 4.18 12.06 -2.33
CA VAL A 123 3.88 10.89 -3.16
C VAL A 123 2.42 10.45 -3.00
N PRO A 124 1.80 9.80 -4.00
CA PRO A 124 0.46 9.25 -3.88
C PRO A 124 0.36 8.24 -2.73
N ILE A 125 -0.70 8.35 -1.93
CA ILE A 125 -0.98 7.43 -0.83
C ILE A 125 -2.41 6.90 -0.96
N VAL A 126 -2.57 5.57 -0.92
CA VAL A 126 -3.87 4.91 -0.79
C VAL A 126 -4.00 4.34 0.62
N PHE A 127 -5.17 4.48 1.22
CA PHE A 127 -5.44 4.06 2.59
C PHE A 127 -6.23 2.77 2.62
N ALA A 128 -5.77 1.80 3.40
CA ALA A 128 -6.40 0.51 3.59
C ALA A 128 -6.81 0.31 5.05
N GLY A 129 -8.12 0.35 5.32
CA GLY A 129 -8.70 -0.09 6.60
C GLY A 129 -8.86 -1.60 6.57
N ASN A 130 -7.85 -2.32 7.02
CA ASN A 130 -7.77 -3.77 6.92
C ASN A 130 -8.52 -4.49 8.05
N LYS A 131 -8.72 -5.79 7.90
CA LYS A 131 -9.51 -6.67 8.76
C LYS A 131 -11.00 -6.30 8.78
N ALA A 132 -11.49 -5.78 7.64
CA ALA A 132 -12.88 -5.37 7.49
C ALA A 132 -13.90 -6.53 7.61
N ASP A 133 -13.43 -7.78 7.53
CA ASP A 133 -14.23 -8.98 7.81
C ASP A 133 -14.59 -9.15 9.28
N LEU A 134 -13.85 -8.54 10.21
CA LEU A 134 -14.11 -8.58 11.65
C LEU A 134 -15.13 -7.50 12.06
N GLU A 135 -16.33 -7.56 11.47
CA GLU A 135 -17.35 -6.50 11.60
C GLU A 135 -17.76 -6.22 13.05
N ASN A 136 -17.90 -7.27 13.86
CA ASN A 136 -18.30 -7.16 15.27
C ASN A 136 -17.19 -6.60 16.18
N GLU A 137 -15.95 -6.60 15.72
CA GLU A 137 -14.78 -6.13 16.46
C GLU A 137 -14.33 -4.74 16.03
N ARG A 138 -14.98 -4.15 15.02
CA ARG A 138 -14.63 -2.82 14.52
C ARG A 138 -14.82 -1.74 15.58
N VAL A 139 -13.76 -0.98 15.80
CA VAL A 139 -13.74 0.21 16.66
C VAL A 139 -13.40 1.49 15.88
N VAL A 140 -12.89 1.34 14.66
CA VAL A 140 -12.61 2.45 13.72
C VAL A 140 -13.81 2.63 12.81
N LYS A 141 -14.30 3.88 12.71
CA LYS A 141 -15.35 4.22 11.74
C LYS A 141 -14.73 4.42 10.36
N GLU A 142 -15.44 4.01 9.33
CA GLU A 142 -15.03 4.24 7.95
C GLU A 142 -14.81 5.72 7.66
N GLN A 143 -15.66 6.59 8.22
CA GLN A 143 -15.54 8.04 8.09
C GLN A 143 -14.20 8.56 8.65
N ASP A 144 -13.72 8.03 9.79
CA ASP A 144 -12.44 8.45 10.38
C ASP A 144 -11.26 8.15 9.43
N LEU A 145 -11.32 7.01 8.73
CA LEU A 145 -10.33 6.64 7.71
C LEU A 145 -10.42 7.54 6.47
N GLN A 146 -11.65 7.83 6.01
CA GLN A 146 -11.90 8.73 4.87
C GLN A 146 -11.42 10.14 5.16
N ASP A 147 -11.70 10.66 6.37
CA ASP A 147 -11.26 11.98 6.81
C ASP A 147 -9.73 12.09 6.87
N LEU A 148 -9.06 11.02 7.33
CA LEU A 148 -7.61 10.97 7.31
C LEU A 148 -7.08 10.95 5.88
N ALA A 149 -7.61 10.09 5.02
CA ALA A 149 -7.19 9.96 3.62
C ALA A 149 -7.35 11.28 2.86
N SER A 150 -8.46 11.99 3.07
CA SER A 150 -8.76 13.27 2.42
C SER A 150 -7.72 14.35 2.72
N LYS A 151 -7.13 14.36 3.94
CA LYS A 151 -6.07 15.30 4.32
C LYS A 151 -4.80 15.16 3.47
N TYR A 152 -4.58 13.95 2.95
CA TYR A 152 -3.44 13.62 2.09
C TYR A 152 -3.85 13.44 0.63
N LYS A 153 -5.04 13.89 0.23
CA LYS A 153 -5.61 13.74 -1.12
C LYS A 153 -5.63 12.29 -1.61
N GLY A 154 -5.69 11.34 -0.68
CA GLY A 154 -5.72 9.91 -0.96
C GLY A 154 -7.15 9.36 -0.96
N LYS A 155 -7.31 8.18 -1.57
CA LYS A 155 -8.53 7.36 -1.48
C LYS A 155 -8.38 6.34 -0.35
N SER A 156 -9.50 5.92 0.23
CA SER A 156 -9.54 4.90 1.27
C SER A 156 -10.47 3.75 0.91
N PHE A 157 -10.10 2.55 1.33
CA PHE A 157 -10.84 1.31 1.10
C PHE A 157 -10.89 0.47 2.37
N LEU A 158 -12.01 -0.19 2.59
CA LEU A 158 -12.14 -1.23 3.61
C LEU A 158 -11.69 -2.57 3.03
N THR A 159 -10.55 -3.05 3.47
CA THR A 159 -9.91 -4.25 2.93
C THR A 159 -9.98 -5.44 3.89
N SER A 160 -9.92 -6.63 3.34
CA SER A 160 -9.70 -7.86 4.09
C SER A 160 -8.69 -8.75 3.37
N ALA A 161 -7.53 -8.92 3.93
CA ALA A 161 -6.57 -9.89 3.41
C ALA A 161 -7.11 -11.33 3.50
N LYS A 162 -7.98 -11.60 4.48
CA LYS A 162 -8.61 -12.91 4.68
C LYS A 162 -9.58 -13.25 3.55
N THR A 163 -10.50 -12.35 3.22
CA THR A 163 -11.54 -12.59 2.21
C THR A 163 -11.12 -12.16 0.79
N GLY A 164 -10.08 -11.32 0.67
CA GLY A 164 -9.68 -10.70 -0.59
C GLY A 164 -10.41 -9.39 -0.90
N LYS A 165 -11.34 -8.96 -0.04
CA LYS A 165 -12.15 -7.76 -0.28
C LYS A 165 -11.25 -6.54 -0.52
N ASP A 166 -11.48 -5.85 -1.64
CA ASP A 166 -10.83 -4.61 -2.09
C ASP A 166 -9.29 -4.62 -2.08
N VAL A 167 -8.65 -5.78 -1.96
CA VAL A 167 -7.18 -5.89 -1.98
C VAL A 167 -6.63 -5.46 -3.34
N GLU A 168 -7.15 -6.04 -4.43
CA GLU A 168 -6.71 -5.69 -5.79
C GLU A 168 -7.01 -4.22 -6.13
N THR A 169 -8.15 -3.70 -5.67
CA THR A 169 -8.55 -2.29 -5.85
C THR A 169 -7.51 -1.33 -5.29
N VAL A 170 -7.00 -1.57 -4.08
CA VAL A 170 -5.95 -0.74 -3.45
C VAL A 170 -4.70 -0.65 -4.33
N PHE A 171 -4.23 -1.78 -4.86
CA PHE A 171 -3.04 -1.80 -5.71
C PHE A 171 -3.26 -1.12 -7.06
N LYS A 172 -4.42 -1.34 -7.69
CA LYS A 172 -4.78 -0.69 -8.96
C LYS A 172 -4.93 0.82 -8.82
N GLU A 173 -5.59 1.29 -7.77
CA GLU A 173 -5.75 2.72 -7.50
C GLU A 173 -4.40 3.41 -7.27
N LEU A 174 -3.51 2.77 -6.53
CA LEU A 174 -2.17 3.32 -6.34
C LEU A 174 -1.35 3.31 -7.63
N ALA A 175 -1.42 2.22 -8.42
CA ALA A 175 -0.76 2.14 -9.72
C ALA A 175 -1.24 3.24 -10.66
N LEU A 176 -2.54 3.49 -10.71
CA LEU A 176 -3.15 4.55 -11.52
C LEU A 176 -2.66 5.93 -11.08
N ALA A 177 -2.71 6.23 -9.78
CA ALA A 177 -2.26 7.52 -9.25
C ALA A 177 -0.78 7.81 -9.54
N MET A 178 0.08 6.78 -9.46
CA MET A 178 1.50 6.90 -9.82
C MET A 178 1.69 7.09 -11.33
N ALA A 179 0.96 6.34 -12.16
CA ALA A 179 1.05 6.44 -13.61
C ALA A 179 0.62 7.83 -14.12
N GLU A 180 -0.45 8.40 -13.57
CA GLU A 180 -0.91 9.74 -13.92
C GLU A 180 0.12 10.80 -13.52
N ARG A 181 0.74 10.69 -12.35
CA ARG A 181 1.73 11.65 -11.87
C ARG A 181 3.05 11.60 -12.68
N MET A 182 3.47 10.44 -13.17
CA MET A 182 4.69 10.32 -13.97
C MET A 182 4.54 10.83 -15.40
N LYS A 183 3.31 11.05 -15.86
CA LYS A 183 3.03 11.64 -17.21
C LYS A 183 2.94 13.17 -17.21
N THR A 184 2.89 13.78 -16.01
CA THR A 184 2.83 15.25 -15.82
C THR A 184 4.23 15.81 -15.63
#